data_6d61fcfee3c6b081049230eef5733ee3
#
_entry.id   6d61fcfee3c6b081049230eef5733ee3
#
_cell.length_a   1.000
_cell.length_b   1.000
_cell.length_c   1.000
_cell.angle_alpha   90.00
_cell.angle_beta   90.00
_cell.angle_gamma   90.00
#
_symmetry.space_group_name_H-M   'P 1'
#
loop_
_entity.id
_entity.type
_entity.pdbx_description
1 polymer ?
#
loop_
_entity_poly.entity_id
_entity_poly.type
_entity_poly.pdbx_seq_one_letter_code
_entity_poly.pdbx_strand_id
1 'polypeptide(L)'
;MQVLFKVKLNEKYFLRDPETSRIGRKIIFSSVELIEKLGIEAFTFKKLASEIKTTEATIYRYFENKHNLLVYLTSWYWAMLEFQIDYSTANINDANLKLTKVIEVLLNNIKDNTTTENFNEELLRKIIISESSKSYLTKDVDKENKEGFFYYYKSLCKKIASILLEINPNYKYPRALAISLIENTYNQLYFADHLPSLTDLNSEKK
;
A
#
# COMPACT_ATOMS: atom_id res chain seq x y z
N MET A 1 17.97 -5.49 15.29
CA MET A 1 16.76 -6.06 15.90
C MET A 1 15.71 -6.10 14.79
N GLN A 2 15.34 -7.28 14.35
CA GLN A 2 14.36 -7.43 13.27
C GLN A 2 12.97 -7.22 13.89
N VAL A 3 12.29 -6.13 13.53
CA VAL A 3 10.91 -5.89 13.97
C VAL A 3 10.00 -6.67 13.03
N LEU A 4 9.39 -7.74 13.52
CA LEU A 4 8.37 -8.49 12.78
C LEU A 4 7.09 -7.64 12.75
N PHE A 5 6.85 -6.99 11.62
CA PHE A 5 5.61 -6.26 11.39
C PHE A 5 4.50 -7.26 11.03
N LYS A 6 3.49 -7.37 11.89
CA LYS A 6 2.32 -8.20 11.65
C LYS A 6 1.07 -7.33 11.64
N VAL A 7 0.35 -7.34 10.53
CA VAL A 7 -0.90 -6.58 10.34
C VAL A 7 -2.10 -7.49 10.53
N LYS A 8 -3.08 -7.04 11.31
CA LYS A 8 -4.40 -7.70 11.34
C LYS A 8 -5.28 -7.08 10.27
N LEU A 9 -5.31 -7.67 9.09
CA LEU A 9 -6.17 -7.25 8.01
C LEU A 9 -7.63 -7.68 8.23
N ASN A 10 -8.54 -7.01 7.51
CA ASN A 10 -9.96 -7.35 7.51
C ASN A 10 -10.16 -8.76 6.91
N GLU A 11 -10.81 -9.63 7.65
CA GLU A 11 -11.06 -11.02 7.24
C GLU A 11 -11.95 -11.16 5.99
N LYS A 12 -12.62 -10.08 5.58
CA LYS A 12 -13.42 -10.04 4.34
C LYS A 12 -12.60 -9.93 3.06
N TYR A 13 -11.29 -9.62 3.14
CA TYR A 13 -10.42 -9.57 1.97
C TYR A 13 -10.10 -10.95 1.42
N PHE A 14 -10.17 -11.98 2.26
CA PHE A 14 -9.77 -13.34 1.93
C PHE A 14 -10.76 -14.38 2.49
N LEU A 15 -10.84 -15.52 1.85
CA LEU A 15 -11.63 -16.66 2.32
C LEU A 15 -10.86 -17.50 3.34
N ARG A 16 -9.54 -17.47 3.25
CA ARG A 16 -8.60 -18.10 4.16
C ARG A 16 -7.39 -17.20 4.30
N ASP A 17 -6.93 -16.99 5.54
CA ASP A 17 -5.74 -16.16 5.81
C ASP A 17 -4.51 -16.73 5.10
N PRO A 18 -3.96 -16.00 4.11
CA PRO A 18 -2.85 -16.48 3.30
C PRO A 18 -1.53 -16.55 4.08
N GLU A 19 -1.39 -15.78 5.17
CA GLU A 19 -0.16 -15.80 5.98
C GLU A 19 -0.01 -17.07 6.80
N THR A 20 -1.10 -17.81 7.01
CA THR A 20 -1.11 -19.02 7.85
C THR A 20 -0.52 -20.26 7.18
N SER A 21 -0.19 -20.22 5.89
CA SER A 21 0.29 -21.38 5.15
C SER A 21 1.39 -21.05 4.15
N ARG A 22 2.26 -22.02 3.88
CA ARG A 22 3.33 -21.89 2.87
C ARG A 22 2.78 -21.54 1.48
N ILE A 23 1.68 -22.17 1.06
CA ILE A 23 1.08 -21.90 -0.25
C ILE A 23 0.42 -20.54 -0.30
N GLY A 24 -0.22 -20.09 0.77
CA GLY A 24 -0.81 -18.75 0.86
C GLY A 24 0.27 -17.65 0.76
N ARG A 25 1.37 -17.77 1.50
CA ARG A 25 2.51 -16.84 1.38
C ARG A 25 3.09 -16.83 -0.04
N LYS A 26 3.20 -18.00 -0.69
CA LYS A 26 3.65 -18.10 -2.07
C LYS A 26 2.67 -17.42 -3.05
N ILE A 27 1.36 -17.55 -2.83
CA ILE A 27 0.33 -16.83 -3.60
C ILE A 27 0.56 -15.34 -3.51
N ILE A 28 0.71 -14.77 -2.31
CA ILE A 28 0.92 -13.34 -2.10
C ILE A 28 2.21 -12.89 -2.81
N PHE A 29 3.34 -13.53 -2.52
CA PHE A 29 4.65 -13.16 -3.06
C PHE A 29 4.65 -13.15 -4.59
N SER A 30 4.22 -14.24 -5.21
CA SER A 30 4.20 -14.34 -6.67
C SER A 30 3.11 -13.48 -7.33
N SER A 31 2.06 -13.10 -6.59
CA SER A 31 1.09 -12.11 -7.07
C SER A 31 1.71 -10.73 -7.23
N VAL A 32 2.54 -10.30 -6.27
CA VAL A 32 3.25 -9.02 -6.34
C VAL A 32 4.17 -9.01 -7.58
N GLU A 33 4.98 -10.06 -7.78
CA GLU A 33 5.86 -10.15 -8.95
C GLU A 33 5.10 -10.13 -10.28
N LEU A 34 3.99 -10.88 -10.36
CA LEU A 34 3.18 -10.96 -11.58
C LEU A 34 2.38 -9.70 -11.86
N ILE A 35 1.83 -9.04 -10.85
CA ILE A 35 1.08 -7.79 -11.02
C ILE A 35 2.03 -6.66 -11.43
N GLU A 36 3.21 -6.57 -10.83
CA GLU A 36 4.20 -5.58 -11.25
C GLU A 36 4.61 -5.77 -12.71
N LYS A 37 4.83 -7.01 -13.13
CA LYS A 37 5.24 -7.33 -14.50
C LYS A 37 4.15 -7.13 -15.55
N LEU A 38 2.89 -7.43 -15.23
CA LEU A 38 1.79 -7.52 -16.21
C LEU A 38 0.76 -6.40 -16.08
N GLY A 39 0.71 -5.70 -14.94
CA GLY A 39 -0.41 -4.89 -14.51
C GLY A 39 -1.60 -5.74 -14.02
N ILE A 40 -2.47 -5.14 -13.18
CA ILE A 40 -3.64 -5.84 -12.62
C ILE A 40 -4.63 -6.29 -13.70
N GLU A 41 -4.73 -5.56 -14.81
CA GLU A 41 -5.68 -5.89 -15.88
C GLU A 41 -5.33 -7.23 -16.55
N ALA A 42 -4.05 -7.41 -16.90
CA ALA A 42 -3.56 -8.62 -17.54
C ALA A 42 -3.24 -9.77 -16.56
N PHE A 43 -3.20 -9.49 -15.25
CA PHE A 43 -3.07 -10.48 -14.20
C PHE A 43 -4.32 -11.35 -14.10
N THR A 44 -4.13 -12.68 -13.98
CA THR A 44 -5.22 -13.65 -13.74
C THR A 44 -4.76 -14.73 -12.77
N PHE A 45 -5.70 -15.35 -12.06
CA PHE A 45 -5.41 -16.49 -11.18
C PHE A 45 -4.89 -17.71 -11.97
N LYS A 46 -5.26 -17.85 -13.25
CA LYS A 46 -4.71 -18.88 -14.14
C LYS A 46 -3.20 -18.69 -14.35
N LYS A 47 -2.75 -17.47 -14.66
CA LYS A 47 -1.32 -17.15 -14.81
C LYS A 47 -0.57 -17.37 -13.50
N LEU A 48 -1.14 -16.92 -12.38
CA LEU A 48 -0.55 -17.13 -11.06
C LEU A 48 -0.43 -18.63 -10.72
N ALA A 49 -1.48 -19.42 -10.98
CA ALA A 49 -1.48 -20.86 -10.74
C ALA A 49 -0.37 -21.57 -11.53
N SER A 50 -0.20 -21.19 -12.80
CA SER A 50 0.88 -21.71 -13.65
C SER A 50 2.26 -21.34 -13.08
N GLU A 51 2.48 -20.09 -12.68
CA GLU A 51 3.74 -19.59 -12.12
C GLU A 51 4.16 -20.34 -10.87
N ILE A 52 3.22 -20.50 -9.93
CA ILE A 52 3.52 -21.17 -8.65
C ILE A 52 3.35 -22.69 -8.68
N LYS A 53 3.05 -23.27 -9.86
CA LYS A 53 2.83 -24.72 -10.08
C LYS A 53 1.74 -25.30 -9.18
N THR A 54 0.56 -24.68 -9.23
CA THR A 54 -0.65 -25.10 -8.50
C THR A 54 -1.88 -25.04 -9.40
N THR A 55 -3.08 -25.21 -8.83
CA THR A 55 -4.35 -25.07 -9.54
C THR A 55 -5.02 -23.74 -9.21
N GLU A 56 -5.83 -23.20 -10.14
CA GLU A 56 -6.64 -22.02 -9.87
C GLU A 56 -7.57 -22.24 -8.67
N ALA A 57 -8.13 -23.42 -8.51
CA ALA A 57 -8.96 -23.79 -7.37
C ALA A 57 -8.23 -23.64 -6.02
N THR A 58 -6.91 -23.82 -6.00
CA THR A 58 -6.11 -23.56 -4.80
C THR A 58 -6.07 -22.09 -4.47
N ILE A 59 -5.95 -21.19 -5.47
CA ILE A 59 -5.91 -19.74 -5.27
C ILE A 59 -7.28 -19.23 -4.83
N TYR A 60 -8.37 -19.69 -5.49
CA TYR A 60 -9.74 -19.33 -5.11
C TYR A 60 -10.13 -19.73 -3.67
N ARG A 61 -9.41 -20.65 -3.03
CA ARG A 61 -9.58 -20.92 -1.59
C ARG A 61 -9.05 -19.79 -0.69
N TYR A 62 -8.22 -18.90 -1.21
CA TYR A 62 -7.67 -17.77 -0.45
C TYR A 62 -8.35 -16.45 -0.83
N PHE A 63 -8.57 -16.21 -2.11
CA PHE A 63 -9.16 -14.96 -2.62
C PHE A 63 -10.29 -15.26 -3.59
N GLU A 64 -11.43 -14.64 -3.36
CA GLU A 64 -12.62 -14.79 -4.20
C GLU A 64 -12.37 -14.31 -5.64
N ASN A 65 -11.62 -13.23 -5.78
CA ASN A 65 -11.28 -12.62 -7.07
C ASN A 65 -9.97 -11.80 -6.98
N LYS A 66 -9.47 -11.32 -8.12
CA LYS A 66 -8.26 -10.51 -8.19
C LYS A 66 -8.40 -9.12 -7.54
N HIS A 67 -9.62 -8.59 -7.44
CA HIS A 67 -9.88 -7.33 -6.75
C HIS A 67 -9.66 -7.48 -5.24
N ASN A 68 -10.18 -8.52 -4.62
CA ASN A 68 -9.94 -8.80 -3.21
C ASN A 68 -8.45 -8.99 -2.89
N LEU A 69 -7.70 -9.63 -3.79
CA LEU A 69 -6.25 -9.73 -3.67
C LEU A 69 -5.59 -8.34 -3.75
N LEU A 70 -5.99 -7.47 -4.70
CA LEU A 70 -5.46 -6.11 -4.79
C LEU A 70 -5.78 -5.30 -3.54
N VAL A 71 -7.01 -5.36 -3.02
CA VAL A 71 -7.41 -4.70 -1.76
C VAL A 71 -6.59 -5.23 -0.58
N TYR A 72 -6.32 -6.53 -0.52
CA TYR A 72 -5.44 -7.11 0.49
C TYR A 72 -4.04 -6.49 0.43
N LEU A 73 -3.41 -6.45 -0.76
CA LEU A 73 -2.07 -5.91 -0.98
C LEU A 73 -1.99 -4.41 -0.65
N THR A 74 -2.97 -3.63 -1.11
CA THR A 74 -3.01 -2.19 -0.84
C THR A 74 -3.23 -1.90 0.65
N SER A 75 -4.12 -2.64 1.32
CA SER A 75 -4.38 -2.47 2.75
C SER A 75 -3.16 -2.82 3.59
N TRP A 76 -2.43 -3.87 3.23
CA TRP A 76 -1.17 -4.24 3.88
C TRP A 76 -0.13 -3.12 3.75
N TYR A 77 0.01 -2.57 2.55
CA TYR A 77 0.95 -1.48 2.28
C TYR A 77 0.61 -0.21 3.09
N TRP A 78 -0.65 0.19 3.12
CA TRP A 78 -1.07 1.36 3.91
C TRP A 78 -0.86 1.18 5.41
N ALA A 79 -1.09 -0.03 5.92
CA ALA A 79 -0.80 -0.36 7.32
C ALA A 79 0.70 -0.28 7.63
N MET A 80 1.55 -0.75 6.73
CA MET A 80 3.00 -0.66 6.85
C MET A 80 3.46 0.80 6.86
N LEU A 81 2.95 1.64 5.95
CA LEU A 81 3.28 3.08 5.93
C LEU A 81 2.84 3.78 7.22
N GLU A 82 1.64 3.47 7.71
CA GLU A 82 1.15 4.02 8.97
C GLU A 82 2.11 3.67 10.12
N PHE A 83 2.56 2.43 10.19
CA PHE A 83 3.55 1.98 11.17
C PHE A 83 4.89 2.71 11.03
N GLN A 84 5.39 2.89 9.82
CA GLN A 84 6.65 3.60 9.56
C GLN A 84 6.56 5.08 9.97
N ILE A 85 5.44 5.73 9.70
CA ILE A 85 5.18 7.11 10.14
C ILE A 85 5.13 7.16 11.68
N ASP A 86 4.44 6.24 12.33
CA ASP A 86 4.41 6.17 13.79
C ASP A 86 5.81 6.02 14.38
N TYR A 87 6.59 5.09 13.85
CA TYR A 87 7.94 4.83 14.30
C TYR A 87 8.85 6.05 14.11
N SER A 88 8.79 6.69 12.94
CA SER A 88 9.65 7.84 12.61
C SER A 88 9.25 9.13 13.33
N THR A 89 8.02 9.23 13.85
CA THR A 89 7.51 10.42 14.54
C THR A 89 7.35 10.26 16.05
N ALA A 90 7.55 9.06 16.61
CA ALA A 90 7.22 8.71 18.00
C ALA A 90 7.85 9.61 19.08
N ASN A 91 9.05 10.14 18.86
CA ASN A 91 9.78 10.96 19.84
C ASN A 91 9.95 12.40 19.35
N ILE A 92 9.13 12.86 18.41
CA ILE A 92 9.20 14.20 17.84
C ILE A 92 8.04 15.03 18.40
N ASN A 93 8.33 16.18 19.02
CA ASN A 93 7.31 17.11 19.51
C ASN A 93 7.00 18.21 18.48
N ASP A 94 7.96 18.56 17.62
CA ASP A 94 7.76 19.58 16.58
C ASP A 94 6.92 19.03 15.42
N ALA A 95 5.75 19.62 15.23
CA ALA A 95 4.80 19.20 14.20
C ALA A 95 5.33 19.40 12.76
N ASN A 96 6.16 20.43 12.51
CA ASN A 96 6.78 20.64 11.21
C ASN A 96 7.81 19.53 10.92
N LEU A 97 8.57 19.14 11.92
CA LEU A 97 9.51 18.02 11.80
C LEU A 97 8.77 16.69 11.61
N LYS A 98 7.63 16.48 12.31
CA LYS A 98 6.76 15.30 12.04
C LYS A 98 6.31 15.27 10.57
N LEU A 99 5.83 16.39 10.04
CA LEU A 99 5.40 16.47 8.64
C LEU A 99 6.55 16.20 7.67
N THR A 100 7.75 16.72 7.95
CA THR A 100 8.95 16.40 7.16
C THR A 100 9.22 14.90 7.16
N LYS A 101 9.13 14.23 8.32
CA LYS A 101 9.29 12.77 8.40
C LYS A 101 8.21 12.01 7.64
N VAL A 102 6.96 12.46 7.67
CA VAL A 102 5.89 11.89 6.85
C VAL A 102 6.27 11.95 5.35
N ILE A 103 6.72 13.11 4.86
CA ILE A 103 7.11 13.27 3.46
C ILE A 103 8.31 12.38 3.11
N GLU A 104 9.31 12.30 3.99
CA GLU A 104 10.44 11.40 3.82
C GLU A 104 9.99 9.93 3.71
N VAL A 105 9.07 9.47 4.57
CA VAL A 105 8.51 8.11 4.51
C VAL A 105 7.75 7.88 3.20
N LEU A 106 6.94 8.83 2.75
CA LEU A 106 6.20 8.71 1.49
C LEU A 106 7.13 8.67 0.27
N LEU A 107 8.22 9.45 0.28
CA LEU A 107 9.18 9.53 -0.84
C LEU A 107 10.16 8.36 -0.85
N ASN A 108 10.76 8.04 0.29
CA ASN A 108 11.96 7.20 0.33
C ASN A 108 11.69 5.72 0.59
N ASN A 109 10.48 5.41 0.91
CA ASN A 109 10.02 4.07 1.27
C ASN A 109 11.12 2.99 1.36
N ILE A 110 11.49 2.63 2.59
CA ILE A 110 12.13 1.35 2.92
C ILE A 110 13.56 1.17 2.37
N LYS A 111 14.49 2.01 2.81
CA LYS A 111 15.92 1.64 2.74
C LYS A 111 16.42 0.91 4.00
N ASP A 112 15.63 0.82 5.06
CA ASP A 112 16.07 0.26 6.33
C ASP A 112 15.25 -0.96 6.77
N ASN A 113 15.85 -2.15 6.55
CA ASN A 113 15.80 -3.35 7.42
C ASN A 113 14.46 -3.89 7.96
N THR A 114 13.33 -3.49 7.48
CA THR A 114 12.08 -4.21 7.72
C THR A 114 11.81 -5.18 6.57
N THR A 115 12.68 -6.18 6.41
CA THR A 115 12.38 -7.28 5.50
C THR A 115 11.22 -8.07 6.07
N THR A 116 10.06 -7.88 5.51
CA THR A 116 8.97 -8.82 5.72
C THR A 116 9.26 -10.07 4.91
N GLU A 117 9.19 -11.23 5.54
CA GLU A 117 9.43 -12.52 4.87
C GLU A 117 8.46 -12.81 3.72
N ASN A 118 7.40 -11.99 3.57
CA ASN A 118 6.25 -12.28 2.73
C ASN A 118 6.17 -11.44 1.46
N PHE A 119 6.92 -10.32 1.33
CA PHE A 119 6.80 -9.41 0.19
C PHE A 119 8.14 -8.84 -0.24
N ASN A 120 8.28 -8.61 -1.55
CA ASN A 120 9.21 -7.62 -2.05
C ASN A 120 8.54 -6.25 -1.96
N GLU A 121 8.89 -5.47 -0.94
CA GLU A 121 8.27 -4.18 -0.62
C GLU A 121 8.46 -3.14 -1.74
N GLU A 122 9.59 -3.18 -2.43
CA GLU A 122 9.86 -2.29 -3.57
C GLU A 122 8.89 -2.58 -4.74
N LEU A 123 8.68 -3.86 -5.07
CA LEU A 123 7.71 -4.23 -6.11
C LEU A 123 6.29 -3.90 -5.68
N LEU A 124 5.94 -4.13 -4.41
CA LEU A 124 4.62 -3.76 -3.89
C LEU A 124 4.39 -2.26 -4.01
N ARG A 125 5.38 -1.44 -3.70
CA ARG A 125 5.31 0.02 -3.87
C ARG A 125 5.03 0.42 -5.32
N LYS A 126 5.69 -0.19 -6.29
CA LYS A 126 5.44 0.07 -7.72
C LYS A 126 3.99 -0.25 -8.09
N ILE A 127 3.44 -1.35 -7.57
CA ILE A 127 2.02 -1.68 -7.74
C ILE A 127 1.12 -0.60 -7.12
N ILE A 128 1.44 -0.14 -5.90
CA ILE A 128 0.64 0.91 -5.25
C ILE A 128 0.63 2.19 -6.07
N ILE A 129 1.77 2.61 -6.57
CA ILE A 129 1.90 3.81 -7.40
C ILE A 129 1.05 3.70 -8.68
N SER A 130 1.02 2.54 -9.33
CA SER A 130 0.34 2.37 -10.63
C SER A 130 -1.09 1.84 -10.54
N GLU A 131 -1.45 1.08 -9.50
CA GLU A 131 -2.67 0.28 -9.47
C GLU A 131 -3.58 0.55 -8.27
N SER A 132 -3.13 1.28 -7.22
CA SER A 132 -3.90 1.41 -5.98
C SER A 132 -5.27 2.05 -6.18
N SER A 133 -5.41 3.00 -7.09
CA SER A 133 -6.69 3.64 -7.40
C SER A 133 -7.76 2.64 -7.87
N LYS A 134 -7.38 1.54 -8.50
CA LYS A 134 -8.29 0.47 -8.94
C LYS A 134 -8.85 -0.36 -7.78
N SER A 135 -8.29 -0.22 -6.58
CA SER A 135 -8.85 -0.84 -5.38
C SER A 135 -10.10 -0.13 -4.85
N TYR A 136 -10.31 1.16 -5.19
CA TYR A 136 -11.44 1.95 -4.71
C TYR A 136 -12.24 2.67 -5.81
N LEU A 137 -11.71 2.84 -7.02
CA LEU A 137 -12.47 3.39 -8.16
C LEU A 137 -13.33 2.30 -8.83
N THR A 138 -14.22 1.70 -8.06
CA THR A 138 -15.11 0.62 -8.45
C THR A 138 -16.59 0.97 -8.22
N LYS A 139 -17.50 0.22 -8.83
CA LYS A 139 -18.95 0.37 -8.57
C LYS A 139 -19.35 -0.13 -7.18
N ASP A 140 -18.55 -1.00 -6.57
CA ASP A 140 -18.81 -1.63 -5.26
C ASP A 140 -18.20 -0.84 -4.11
N VAL A 141 -17.54 0.29 -4.35
CA VAL A 141 -16.79 1.08 -3.35
C VAL A 141 -17.62 1.44 -2.12
N ASP A 142 -18.88 1.79 -2.26
CA ASP A 142 -19.73 2.16 -1.13
C ASP A 142 -20.02 0.98 -0.21
N LYS A 143 -20.25 -0.21 -0.77
CA LYS A 143 -20.42 -1.46 -0.03
C LYS A 143 -19.13 -1.83 0.70
N GLU A 144 -18.03 -1.88 -0.02
CA GLU A 144 -16.70 -2.21 0.50
C GLU A 144 -16.25 -1.23 1.59
N ASN A 145 -16.60 0.05 1.41
CA ASN A 145 -16.36 1.07 2.40
C ASN A 145 -17.11 0.82 3.73
N LYS A 146 -18.39 0.42 3.66
CA LYS A 146 -19.19 0.03 4.83
C LYS A 146 -18.65 -1.24 5.50
N GLU A 147 -18.04 -2.11 4.73
CA GLU A 147 -17.41 -3.34 5.18
C GLU A 147 -16.00 -3.15 5.76
N GLY A 148 -15.47 -1.92 5.71
CA GLY A 148 -14.18 -1.55 6.30
C GLY A 148 -12.97 -1.84 5.40
N PHE A 149 -13.16 -2.02 4.09
CA PHE A 149 -12.10 -2.34 3.12
C PHE A 149 -11.04 -1.25 3.01
N PHE A 150 -11.34 -0.01 3.38
CA PHE A 150 -10.39 1.10 3.26
C PHE A 150 -9.92 1.62 4.63
N TYR A 151 -9.94 0.77 5.66
CA TYR A 151 -9.60 1.15 7.03
C TYR A 151 -8.20 1.77 7.13
N TYR A 152 -7.17 1.07 6.66
CA TYR A 152 -5.78 1.52 6.78
C TYR A 152 -5.48 2.77 5.95
N TYR A 153 -6.04 2.88 4.75
CA TYR A 153 -5.91 4.10 3.95
C TYR A 153 -6.51 5.32 4.63
N LYS A 154 -7.70 5.16 5.23
CA LYS A 154 -8.35 6.22 6.03
C LYS A 154 -7.60 6.52 7.31
N SER A 155 -7.04 5.52 7.97
CA SER A 155 -6.25 5.67 9.19
C SER A 155 -4.99 6.47 8.92
N LEU A 156 -4.25 6.13 7.87
CA LEU A 156 -3.09 6.88 7.41
C LEU A 156 -3.45 8.34 7.09
N CYS A 157 -4.52 8.57 6.31
CA CYS A 157 -5.01 9.93 6.02
C CYS A 157 -5.36 10.71 7.29
N LYS A 158 -6.04 10.08 8.26
CA LYS A 158 -6.39 10.69 9.55
C LYS A 158 -5.14 11.05 10.35
N LYS A 159 -4.13 10.20 10.35
CA LYS A 159 -2.86 10.43 11.05
C LYS A 159 -2.13 11.65 10.48
N ILE A 160 -1.96 11.73 9.17
CA ILE A 160 -1.34 12.90 8.52
C ILE A 160 -2.17 14.16 8.77
N ALA A 161 -3.50 14.07 8.68
CA ALA A 161 -4.40 15.18 8.98
C ALA A 161 -4.25 15.68 10.43
N SER A 162 -4.00 14.82 11.41
CA SER A 162 -3.77 15.24 12.79
C SER A 162 -2.46 16.03 12.95
N ILE A 163 -1.39 15.63 12.26
CA ILE A 163 -0.12 16.39 12.24
C ILE A 163 -0.32 17.79 11.61
N LEU A 164 -1.10 17.85 10.52
CA LEU A 164 -1.44 19.17 9.91
C LEU A 164 -2.20 20.08 10.85
N LEU A 165 -3.09 19.53 11.69
CA LEU A 165 -3.82 20.28 12.71
C LEU A 165 -2.94 20.66 13.92
N GLU A 166 -1.89 19.91 14.23
CA GLU A 166 -0.88 20.34 15.22
C GLU A 166 -0.14 21.61 14.73
N ILE A 167 0.11 21.73 13.40
CA ILE A 167 0.75 22.90 12.78
C ILE A 167 -0.24 24.08 12.72
N ASN A 168 -1.46 23.84 12.27
CA ASN A 168 -2.50 24.87 12.15
C ASN A 168 -3.86 24.33 12.63
N PRO A 169 -4.23 24.52 13.89
CA PRO A 169 -5.48 24.02 14.47
C PRO A 169 -6.75 24.52 13.78
N ASN A 170 -6.67 25.67 13.08
CA ASN A 170 -7.82 26.29 12.39
C ASN A 170 -7.91 25.90 10.91
N TYR A 171 -7.05 25.00 10.41
CA TYR A 171 -7.09 24.60 9.02
C TYR A 171 -8.35 23.79 8.70
N LYS A 172 -9.11 24.23 7.70
CA LYS A 172 -10.47 23.73 7.44
C LYS A 172 -10.50 22.37 6.70
N TYR A 173 -9.45 22.02 5.97
CA TYR A 173 -9.43 20.89 5.05
C TYR A 173 -8.27 19.90 5.30
N PRO A 174 -8.01 19.48 6.55
CA PRO A 174 -6.81 18.69 6.87
C PRO A 174 -6.80 17.32 6.19
N ARG A 175 -7.97 16.68 6.02
CA ARG A 175 -8.06 15.38 5.33
C ARG A 175 -7.85 15.50 3.82
N ALA A 176 -8.40 16.56 3.21
CA ALA A 176 -8.19 16.81 1.79
C ALA A 176 -6.70 17.09 1.49
N LEU A 177 -6.01 17.86 2.33
CA LEU A 177 -4.58 18.09 2.19
C LEU A 177 -3.77 16.81 2.44
N ALA A 178 -4.12 16.01 3.45
CA ALA A 178 -3.44 14.75 3.75
C ALA A 178 -3.51 13.76 2.57
N ILE A 179 -4.70 13.58 1.98
CA ILE A 179 -4.85 12.71 0.82
C ILE A 179 -4.12 13.26 -0.41
N SER A 180 -4.15 14.59 -0.61
CA SER A 180 -3.39 15.22 -1.69
C SER A 180 -1.88 15.02 -1.54
N LEU A 181 -1.33 15.05 -0.34
CA LEU A 181 0.07 14.74 -0.09
C LEU A 181 0.41 13.31 -0.49
N ILE A 182 -0.42 12.32 -0.11
CA ILE A 182 -0.19 10.91 -0.47
C ILE A 182 -0.25 10.73 -1.99
N GLU A 183 -1.36 11.12 -2.61
CA GLU A 183 -1.61 10.90 -4.04
C GLU A 183 -0.62 11.67 -4.92
N ASN A 184 -0.33 12.95 -4.59
CA ASN A 184 0.65 13.71 -5.36
C ASN A 184 2.07 13.14 -5.23
N THR A 185 2.48 12.68 -4.06
CA THR A 185 3.79 12.04 -3.92
C THR A 185 3.92 10.85 -4.85
N TYR A 186 2.91 9.97 -4.91
CA TYR A 186 2.94 8.81 -5.80
C TYR A 186 2.83 9.17 -7.27
N ASN A 187 2.04 10.17 -7.62
CA ASN A 187 1.99 10.69 -8.99
C ASN A 187 3.34 11.26 -9.41
N GLN A 188 4.02 12.03 -8.55
CA GLN A 188 5.34 12.59 -8.83
C GLN A 188 6.40 11.49 -9.02
N LEU A 189 6.35 10.43 -8.22
CA LEU A 189 7.24 9.27 -8.39
C LEU A 189 6.97 8.53 -9.70
N TYR A 190 5.70 8.33 -10.06
CA TYR A 190 5.31 7.76 -11.35
C TYR A 190 5.79 8.62 -12.52
N PHE A 191 5.61 9.93 -12.43
CA PHE A 191 6.05 10.85 -13.48
C PHE A 191 7.57 10.89 -13.64
N ALA A 192 8.33 10.78 -12.54
CA ALA A 192 9.78 10.72 -12.62
C ALA A 192 10.28 9.53 -13.44
N ASP A 193 9.58 8.39 -13.36
CA ASP A 193 9.95 7.19 -14.09
C ASP A 193 9.38 7.14 -15.53
N HIS A 194 8.19 7.72 -15.76
CA HIS A 194 7.45 7.51 -17.01
C HIS A 194 7.15 8.80 -17.81
N LEU A 195 7.01 9.94 -17.15
CA LEU A 195 6.63 11.22 -17.74
C LEU A 195 7.49 12.37 -17.16
N PRO A 196 8.82 12.33 -17.30
CA PRO A 196 9.74 13.22 -16.58
C PRO A 196 9.53 14.72 -16.85
N SER A 197 8.84 15.09 -17.93
CA SER A 197 8.48 16.48 -18.20
C SER A 197 7.39 17.06 -17.29
N LEU A 198 6.73 16.23 -16.49
CA LEU A 198 5.67 16.63 -15.56
C LEU A 198 6.13 16.74 -14.10
N THR A 199 7.43 16.58 -13.83
CA THR A 199 7.98 16.58 -12.48
C THR A 199 9.38 17.15 -12.44
N ASP A 200 9.75 17.72 -11.30
CA ASP A 200 11.13 18.13 -11.00
C ASP A 200 11.93 17.03 -10.26
N LEU A 201 11.28 15.88 -9.96
CA LEU A 201 11.97 14.73 -9.40
C LEU A 201 12.80 14.02 -10.46
N ASN A 202 14.08 13.77 -10.17
CA ASN A 202 14.96 13.01 -11.06
C ASN A 202 15.00 11.54 -10.64
N SER A 203 14.68 10.63 -11.56
CA SER A 203 14.84 9.19 -11.40
C SER A 203 16.31 8.74 -11.32
N GLU A 204 17.25 9.60 -11.68
CA GLU A 204 18.69 9.28 -11.83
C GLU A 204 19.51 9.23 -10.54
N LYS A 205 18.89 9.41 -9.37
CA LYS A 205 19.58 9.19 -8.08
C LYS A 205 19.21 7.81 -7.51
N LYS A 206 19.60 6.78 -8.26
CA LYS A 206 19.74 5.42 -7.71
C LYS A 206 21.19 5.16 -7.30
#